data_a1ddd4161085d6632313920f3c73d8c3
#
_entry.id   a1ddd4161085d6632313920f3c73d8c3
#
_cell.length_a   1.000
_cell.length_b   1.000
_cell.length_c   1.000
_cell.angle_alpha   90.00
_cell.angle_beta   90.00
_cell.angle_gamma   90.00
#
_symmetry.space_group_name_H-M   'P 1'
#
loop_
_entity.id
_entity.type
_entity.pdbx_description
1 polymer ?
#
loop_
_entity_poly.entity_id
_entity_poly.type
_entity_poly.pdbx_seq_one_letter_code
_entity_poly.pdbx_strand_id
1 'polypeptide(L)'
;MRPNGRAPDELRPIRITRGFTRHAEGSVLVEFGETRVLVTASVEDGVPSFLRGKGGGWVTAEYGMLPRATHTRSAREAARGKQSGRTLEIQRLIGRSLRAVVDLRALGERTVTLDCDVLQADGGTRTAAITGAYVALADAMDALARRRS
;
A
#
# COMPACT_ATOMS: atom_id res chain seq x y z
N MET A 1 4.76 30.68 -1.23
CA MET A 1 4.08 29.91 -0.16
C MET A 1 3.31 28.76 -0.77
N ARG A 2 3.35 27.61 -0.14
CA ARG A 2 2.59 26.45 -0.61
C ARG A 2 1.08 26.66 -0.41
N PRO A 3 0.23 25.99 -1.21
CA PRO A 3 -1.23 26.23 -1.15
C PRO A 3 -1.87 26.10 0.23
N ASN A 4 -1.32 25.27 1.11
CA ASN A 4 -1.87 25.07 2.45
C ASN A 4 -1.15 25.89 3.54
N GLY A 5 -0.41 26.92 3.13
CA GLY A 5 0.26 27.82 4.05
C GLY A 5 1.56 27.30 4.64
N ARG A 6 2.04 26.13 4.20
CA ARG A 6 3.29 25.58 4.72
C ARG A 6 4.51 26.34 4.20
N ALA A 7 5.55 26.43 5.04
CA ALA A 7 6.84 26.92 4.59
C ALA A 7 7.44 25.92 3.58
N PRO A 8 8.40 26.37 2.73
CA PRO A 8 8.98 25.48 1.71
C PRO A 8 9.62 24.21 2.27
N ASP A 9 10.16 24.25 3.48
CA ASP A 9 10.80 23.09 4.14
C ASP A 9 9.88 22.38 5.12
N GLU A 10 8.63 22.77 5.21
CA GLU A 10 7.67 22.21 6.16
C GLU A 10 6.92 21.05 5.54
N LEU A 11 6.94 19.88 6.21
CA LEU A 11 6.16 18.72 5.78
C LEU A 11 4.68 18.94 6.10
N ARG A 12 3.82 18.24 5.36
CA ARG A 12 2.41 18.14 5.73
C ARG A 12 2.28 17.42 7.07
N PRO A 13 1.24 17.71 7.85
CA PRO A 13 0.95 16.88 9.02
C PRO A 13 0.78 15.43 8.59
N ILE A 14 1.48 14.53 9.27
CA ILE A 14 1.43 13.09 8.98
C ILE A 14 0.75 12.38 10.13
N ARG A 15 -0.26 11.56 9.80
CA ARG A 15 -0.92 10.71 10.79
C ARG A 15 -0.98 9.30 10.24
N ILE A 16 -0.57 8.33 11.06
CA ILE A 16 -0.61 6.92 10.69
C ILE A 16 -1.40 6.20 11.77
N THR A 17 -2.53 5.62 11.38
CA THR A 17 -3.39 4.86 12.30
C THR A 17 -3.26 3.38 11.95
N ARG A 18 -2.62 2.61 12.82
CA ARG A 18 -2.41 1.17 12.65
C ARG A 18 -3.59 0.39 13.19
N GLY A 19 -3.79 -0.82 12.68
CA GLY A 19 -4.92 -1.65 13.12
C GLY A 19 -6.26 -1.01 12.77
N PHE A 20 -6.35 -0.33 11.64
CA PHE A 20 -7.54 0.42 11.26
C PHE A 20 -8.71 -0.50 10.94
N THR A 21 -8.47 -1.65 10.31
CA THR A 21 -9.45 -2.72 10.13
C THR A 21 -8.87 -3.99 10.74
N ARG A 22 -9.70 -5.00 11.00
CA ARG A 22 -9.28 -6.12 11.85
C ARG A 22 -8.95 -7.42 11.11
N HIS A 23 -9.37 -7.57 9.85
CA HIS A 23 -9.23 -8.86 9.17
C HIS A 23 -7.87 -9.09 8.53
N ALA A 24 -7.25 -8.04 8.00
CA ALA A 24 -5.96 -8.14 7.34
C ALA A 24 -4.84 -8.25 8.39
N GLU A 25 -3.74 -8.90 8.03
CA GLU A 25 -2.57 -9.02 8.89
C GLU A 25 -1.90 -7.67 9.17
N GLY A 26 -2.02 -6.72 8.22
CA GLY A 26 -1.64 -5.34 8.45
C GLY A 26 -2.74 -4.43 7.94
N SER A 27 -3.03 -3.35 8.64
CA SER A 27 -4.09 -2.42 8.23
C SER A 27 -3.75 -1.03 8.74
N VAL A 28 -3.64 -0.07 7.83
CA VAL A 28 -3.16 1.28 8.16
C VAL A 28 -3.98 2.32 7.41
N LEU A 29 -4.42 3.34 8.12
CA LEU A 29 -4.88 4.57 7.49
C LEU A 29 -3.74 5.57 7.57
N VAL A 30 -3.23 6.02 6.42
CA VAL A 30 -2.18 7.02 6.37
C VAL A 30 -2.77 8.33 5.86
N GLU A 31 -2.44 9.41 6.57
CA GLU A 31 -2.90 10.75 6.24
C GLU A 31 -1.72 11.68 6.08
N PHE A 32 -1.59 12.29 4.91
CA PHE A 32 -0.62 13.33 4.62
C PHE A 32 -1.42 14.60 4.36
N GLY A 33 -1.64 15.40 5.41
CA GLY A 33 -2.57 16.51 5.31
C GLY A 33 -3.97 16.00 4.97
N GLU A 34 -4.54 16.47 3.87
CA GLU A 34 -5.87 16.05 3.42
C GLU A 34 -5.85 14.80 2.53
N THR A 35 -4.67 14.30 2.17
CA THR A 35 -4.58 13.06 1.42
C THR A 35 -4.74 11.88 2.39
N ARG A 36 -5.66 10.96 2.09
CA ARG A 36 -5.95 9.79 2.93
C ARG A 36 -5.93 8.54 2.11
N VAL A 37 -5.14 7.56 2.56
CA VAL A 37 -4.99 6.28 1.87
C VAL A 37 -5.15 5.15 2.89
N LEU A 38 -6.03 4.21 2.58
CA LEU A 38 -6.17 2.99 3.38
C LEU A 38 -5.31 1.91 2.75
N VAL A 39 -4.45 1.28 3.54
CA VAL A 39 -3.60 0.20 3.06
C VAL A 39 -3.81 -1.03 3.92
N THR A 40 -4.06 -2.17 3.27
CA THR A 40 -4.11 -3.45 3.97
C THR A 40 -3.05 -4.38 3.41
N ALA A 41 -2.49 -5.23 4.28
CA ALA A 41 -1.53 -6.25 3.90
C ALA A 41 -2.14 -7.61 4.20
N SER A 42 -2.27 -8.44 3.18
CA SER A 42 -2.82 -9.79 3.30
C SER A 42 -1.70 -10.80 3.04
N VAL A 43 -1.54 -11.77 3.93
CA VAL A 43 -0.53 -12.82 3.79
C VAL A 43 -1.22 -14.11 3.37
N GLU A 44 -0.77 -14.67 2.25
CA GLU A 44 -1.29 -15.92 1.73
C GLU A 44 -0.14 -16.90 1.50
N ASP A 45 -0.40 -18.20 1.71
CA ASP A 45 0.57 -19.23 1.39
C ASP A 45 0.73 -19.36 -0.12
N GLY A 46 1.96 -19.66 -0.56
CA GLY A 46 2.26 -19.80 -1.97
C GLY A 46 2.81 -18.54 -2.61
N VAL A 47 3.41 -18.72 -3.76
CA VAL A 47 4.02 -17.65 -4.56
C VAL A 47 3.64 -17.84 -6.02
N PRO A 48 3.79 -16.79 -6.85
CA PRO A 48 3.59 -16.93 -8.30
C PRO A 48 4.46 -18.05 -8.87
N SER A 49 4.02 -18.64 -9.98
CA SER A 49 4.68 -19.81 -10.58
C SER A 49 6.16 -19.61 -10.86
N PHE A 50 6.58 -18.39 -11.22
CA PHE A 50 7.98 -18.11 -11.52
C PHE A 50 8.89 -18.16 -10.29
N LEU A 51 8.32 -18.21 -9.09
CA LEU A 51 9.09 -18.30 -7.83
C LEU A 51 8.88 -19.62 -7.10
N ARG A 52 8.00 -20.48 -7.61
CA ARG A 52 7.66 -21.73 -6.94
C ARG A 52 8.88 -22.64 -6.81
N GLY A 53 9.10 -23.18 -5.61
CA GLY A 53 10.21 -24.08 -5.33
C GLY A 53 11.55 -23.39 -5.07
N LYS A 54 11.59 -22.06 -5.06
CA LYS A 54 12.86 -21.32 -4.88
C LYS A 54 13.09 -20.88 -3.42
N GLY A 55 12.12 -21.11 -2.54
CA GLY A 55 12.27 -20.85 -1.11
C GLY A 55 12.07 -19.40 -0.69
N GLY A 56 11.80 -18.51 -1.62
CA GLY A 56 11.58 -17.09 -1.32
C GLY A 56 10.12 -16.70 -1.46
N GLY A 57 9.77 -15.59 -0.81
CA GLY A 57 8.43 -15.03 -0.88
C GLY A 57 8.29 -13.95 -1.93
N TRP A 58 7.12 -13.34 -1.96
CA TRP A 58 6.81 -12.28 -2.90
C TRP A 58 5.98 -11.20 -2.22
N VAL A 59 6.20 -9.97 -2.62
CA VAL A 59 5.42 -8.82 -2.17
C VAL A 59 4.93 -8.10 -3.42
N THR A 60 3.63 -7.89 -3.48
CA THR A 60 3.00 -7.20 -4.61
C THR A 60 2.01 -6.17 -4.09
N ALA A 61 1.60 -5.25 -4.94
CA ALA A 61 0.71 -4.17 -4.55
C ALA A 61 -0.33 -3.91 -5.62
N GLU A 62 -1.53 -3.57 -5.15
CA GLU A 62 -2.60 -3.04 -6.00
C GLU A 62 -2.94 -1.65 -5.48
N TYR A 63 -3.34 -0.78 -6.39
CA TYR A 63 -3.59 0.62 -6.08
C TYR A 63 -4.85 1.07 -6.83
N GLY A 64 -5.67 1.82 -6.16
CA GLY A 64 -6.86 2.41 -6.78
C GLY A 64 -7.31 3.64 -6.03
N MET A 65 -8.20 4.40 -6.66
CA MET A 65 -8.82 5.56 -6.03
C MET A 65 -10.31 5.34 -5.96
N LEU A 66 -10.92 5.71 -4.85
CA LEU A 66 -12.37 5.72 -4.75
C LEU A 66 -12.91 6.78 -5.74
N PRO A 67 -14.10 6.56 -6.31
CA PRO A 67 -14.66 7.50 -7.30
C PRO A 67 -14.72 8.95 -6.83
N ARG A 68 -14.95 9.18 -5.55
CA ARG A 68 -15.01 10.54 -4.99
C ARG A 68 -13.80 10.88 -4.13
N ALA A 69 -12.66 10.25 -4.40
CA ALA A 69 -11.39 10.69 -3.83
C ALA A 69 -11.00 12.08 -4.34
N THR A 70 -11.59 12.52 -5.45
CA THR A 70 -11.36 13.81 -6.08
C THR A 70 -12.63 14.65 -6.07
N HIS A 71 -12.51 15.90 -6.54
CA HIS A 71 -13.63 16.85 -6.58
C HIS A 71 -14.80 16.38 -7.44
N THR A 72 -14.51 15.67 -8.52
CA THR A 72 -15.53 15.12 -9.40
C THR A 72 -15.47 13.61 -9.34
N ARG A 73 -16.58 12.95 -9.70
CA ARG A 73 -16.59 11.49 -9.67
C ARG A 73 -15.79 10.92 -10.83
N SER A 74 -14.83 10.06 -10.51
CA SER A 74 -14.10 9.27 -11.49
C SER A 74 -14.73 7.87 -11.55
N ALA A 75 -14.87 7.32 -12.75
CA ALA A 75 -15.41 5.96 -12.89
C ALA A 75 -14.42 4.94 -12.27
N ARG A 76 -14.97 3.88 -11.71
CA ARG A 76 -14.12 2.79 -11.22
C ARG A 76 -13.44 2.09 -12.39
N GLU A 77 -12.16 1.81 -12.26
CA GLU A 77 -11.41 1.17 -13.35
C GLU A 77 -11.95 -0.23 -13.65
N ALA A 78 -12.41 -0.94 -12.62
CA ALA A 78 -13.01 -2.25 -12.81
C ALA A 78 -14.24 -2.19 -13.72
N ALA A 79 -15.03 -1.13 -13.63
CA ALA A 79 -16.21 -0.92 -14.48
C ALA A 79 -15.84 -0.63 -15.94
N ARG A 80 -14.63 -0.10 -16.16
CA ARG A 80 -14.11 0.16 -17.52
C ARG A 80 -13.40 -1.06 -18.10
N GLY A 81 -13.22 -2.11 -17.33
CA GLY A 81 -12.64 -3.36 -17.77
C GLY A 81 -11.12 -3.42 -17.81
N LYS A 82 -10.43 -2.31 -17.49
CA LYS A 82 -8.96 -2.30 -17.44
C LYS A 82 -8.45 -1.18 -16.57
N GLN A 83 -7.23 -1.37 -16.04
CA GLN A 83 -6.55 -0.35 -15.25
C GLN A 83 -5.81 0.63 -16.16
N SER A 84 -5.68 1.88 -15.72
CA SER A 84 -4.93 2.89 -16.46
C SER A 84 -3.42 2.61 -16.36
N GLY A 85 -2.66 3.20 -17.29
CA GLY A 85 -1.20 3.12 -17.24
C GLY A 85 -0.64 3.73 -15.96
N ARG A 86 -1.23 4.81 -15.48
CA ARG A 86 -0.81 5.44 -14.22
C ARG A 86 -1.00 4.50 -13.03
N THR A 87 -2.15 3.83 -12.94
CA THR A 87 -2.43 2.88 -11.87
C THR A 87 -1.41 1.74 -11.88
N LEU A 88 -1.13 1.18 -13.07
CA LEU A 88 -0.16 0.10 -13.21
C LEU A 88 1.25 0.55 -12.82
N GLU A 89 1.64 1.77 -13.23
CA GLU A 89 2.94 2.34 -12.85
C GLU A 89 3.08 2.46 -11.34
N ILE A 90 2.05 2.99 -10.68
CA ILE A 90 2.07 3.18 -9.22
C ILE A 90 2.16 1.83 -8.51
N GLN A 91 1.40 0.83 -8.97
CA GLN A 91 1.46 -0.52 -8.40
C GLN A 91 2.87 -1.10 -8.47
N ARG A 92 3.52 -0.95 -9.61
CA ARG A 92 4.90 -1.41 -9.80
C ARG A 92 5.87 -0.67 -8.89
N LEU A 93 5.68 0.63 -8.75
CA LEU A 93 6.54 1.45 -7.89
C LEU A 93 6.43 1.00 -6.43
N ILE A 94 5.21 0.81 -5.94
CA ILE A 94 4.99 0.37 -4.57
C ILE A 94 5.62 -1.01 -4.37
N GLY A 95 5.34 -1.95 -5.25
CA GLY A 95 5.89 -3.31 -5.15
C GLY A 95 7.41 -3.33 -5.13
N ARG A 96 8.05 -2.60 -6.04
CA ARG A 96 9.51 -2.53 -6.10
C ARG A 96 10.10 -1.90 -4.84
N SER A 97 9.47 -0.83 -4.34
CA SER A 97 9.96 -0.14 -3.14
C SER A 97 9.95 -1.07 -1.95
N LEU A 98 8.89 -1.86 -1.80
CA LEU A 98 8.76 -2.78 -0.67
C LEU A 98 9.70 -3.98 -0.80
N ARG A 99 9.83 -4.54 -2.02
CA ARG A 99 10.74 -5.66 -2.25
C ARG A 99 12.19 -5.29 -1.98
N ALA A 100 12.54 -4.02 -2.12
CA ALA A 100 13.89 -3.56 -1.85
C ALA A 100 14.25 -3.55 -0.36
N VAL A 101 13.26 -3.53 0.52
CA VAL A 101 13.49 -3.38 1.97
C VAL A 101 13.05 -4.59 2.79
N VAL A 102 12.48 -5.63 2.16
CA VAL A 102 12.01 -6.82 2.86
C VAL A 102 12.92 -8.01 2.54
N ASP A 103 13.13 -8.87 3.54
CA ASP A 103 13.85 -10.12 3.33
C ASP A 103 12.88 -11.17 2.80
N LEU A 104 12.87 -11.34 1.48
CA LEU A 104 11.95 -12.28 0.82
C LEU A 104 12.24 -13.73 1.18
N ARG A 105 13.49 -14.07 1.50
CA ARG A 105 13.80 -15.42 1.94
C ARG A 105 13.25 -15.72 3.32
N ALA A 106 13.31 -14.74 4.22
CA ALA A 106 12.75 -14.90 5.57
C ALA A 106 11.23 -15.05 5.52
N LEU A 107 10.59 -14.46 4.51
CA LEU A 107 9.14 -14.61 4.32
C LEU A 107 8.76 -16.06 3.98
N GLY A 108 9.66 -16.79 3.31
CA GLY A 108 9.35 -18.13 2.80
C GLY A 108 8.38 -18.03 1.62
N GLU A 109 7.89 -19.17 1.14
CA GLU A 109 7.01 -19.17 -0.04
C GLU A 109 5.60 -18.70 0.32
N ARG A 110 5.51 -17.43 0.63
CA ARG A 110 4.26 -16.71 0.89
C ARG A 110 4.22 -15.44 0.08
N THR A 111 3.01 -14.98 -0.18
CA THR A 111 2.80 -13.70 -0.88
C THR A 111 2.13 -12.72 0.07
N VAL A 112 2.67 -11.51 0.14
CA VAL A 112 1.99 -10.40 0.81
C VAL A 112 1.45 -9.47 -0.26
N THR A 113 0.15 -9.25 -0.25
CA THR A 113 -0.50 -8.31 -1.15
C THR A 113 -0.86 -7.06 -0.37
N LEU A 114 -0.37 -5.92 -0.85
CA LEU A 114 -0.69 -4.62 -0.30
C LEU A 114 -1.77 -3.98 -1.16
N ASP A 115 -2.95 -3.79 -0.58
CA ASP A 115 -4.06 -3.12 -1.27
C ASP A 115 -4.10 -1.68 -0.79
N CYS A 116 -3.88 -0.75 -1.72
CA CYS A 116 -3.81 0.68 -1.43
C CYS A 116 -5.00 1.38 -2.06
N ASP A 117 -5.90 1.88 -1.22
CA ASP A 117 -7.12 2.56 -1.66
C ASP A 117 -7.09 4.01 -1.25
N VAL A 118 -7.04 4.90 -2.23
CA VAL A 118 -7.05 6.34 -1.98
C VAL A 118 -8.48 6.76 -1.68
N LEU A 119 -8.70 7.21 -0.45
CA LEU A 119 -10.01 7.67 0.01
C LEU A 119 -10.23 9.14 -0.35
N GLN A 120 -9.16 9.93 -0.29
CA GLN A 120 -9.19 11.36 -0.57
C GLN A 120 -7.82 11.78 -1.09
N ALA A 121 -7.78 12.41 -2.24
CA ALA A 121 -6.55 12.81 -2.89
C ALA A 121 -6.38 14.34 -2.86
N ASP A 122 -5.26 14.77 -2.29
CA ASP A 122 -4.86 16.17 -2.25
C ASP A 122 -3.35 16.26 -2.49
N GLY A 123 -2.87 15.53 -3.51
CA GLY A 123 -1.46 15.44 -3.83
C GLY A 123 -0.71 14.44 -2.96
N GLY A 124 0.34 13.85 -3.51
CA GLY A 124 1.21 12.95 -2.76
C GLY A 124 0.64 11.56 -2.50
N THR A 125 -0.31 11.10 -3.31
CA THR A 125 -0.93 9.78 -3.09
C THR A 125 0.07 8.63 -3.23
N ARG A 126 1.05 8.74 -4.14
CA ARG A 126 2.10 7.72 -4.29
C ARG A 126 2.92 7.58 -3.02
N THR A 127 3.40 8.71 -2.50
CA THR A 127 4.23 8.74 -1.30
C THR A 127 3.47 8.24 -0.10
N ALA A 128 2.21 8.68 0.04
CA ALA A 128 1.35 8.22 1.13
C ALA A 128 1.10 6.71 1.03
N ALA A 129 0.83 6.20 -0.18
CA ALA A 129 0.60 4.77 -0.38
C ALA A 129 1.84 3.95 -0.04
N ILE A 130 3.03 4.38 -0.48
CA ILE A 130 4.28 3.67 -0.18
C ILE A 130 4.53 3.66 1.33
N THR A 131 4.36 4.81 1.99
CA THR A 131 4.57 4.92 3.43
C THR A 131 3.61 4.02 4.19
N GLY A 132 2.33 4.07 3.85
CA GLY A 132 1.33 3.22 4.49
C GLY A 132 1.56 1.74 4.21
N ALA A 133 1.97 1.41 2.99
CA ALA A 133 2.27 0.03 2.62
C ALA A 133 3.46 -0.52 3.40
N TYR A 134 4.49 0.29 3.61
CA TYR A 134 5.62 -0.12 4.44
C TYR A 134 5.18 -0.46 5.87
N VAL A 135 4.38 0.39 6.48
CA VAL A 135 3.90 0.18 7.86
C VAL A 135 2.98 -1.05 7.92
N ALA A 136 2.07 -1.20 6.95
CA ALA A 136 1.17 -2.36 6.90
C ALA A 136 1.96 -3.66 6.70
N LEU A 137 2.99 -3.63 5.84
CA LEU A 137 3.86 -4.79 5.63
C LEU A 137 4.61 -5.15 6.90
N ALA A 138 5.18 -4.17 7.60
CA ALA A 138 5.88 -4.40 8.85
C ALA A 138 4.96 -5.04 9.89
N ASP A 139 3.74 -4.54 10.02
CA ASP A 139 2.75 -5.11 10.93
C ASP A 139 2.38 -6.54 10.55
N ALA A 140 2.26 -6.81 9.24
CA ALA A 140 1.95 -8.16 8.75
C ALA A 140 3.11 -9.13 9.05
N MET A 141 4.34 -8.69 8.90
CA MET A 141 5.51 -9.52 9.21
C MET A 141 5.57 -9.83 10.71
N ASP A 142 5.26 -8.85 11.56
CA ASP A 142 5.19 -9.07 13.01
C ASP A 142 4.08 -10.06 13.37
N ALA A 143 2.92 -9.94 12.75
CA ALA A 143 1.81 -10.88 12.99
C ALA A 143 2.20 -12.30 12.58
N LEU A 144 2.90 -12.45 11.46
CA LEU A 144 3.36 -13.73 10.96
C LEU A 144 4.41 -14.34 11.92
N ALA A 145 5.33 -13.55 12.42
CA ALA A 145 6.35 -14.00 13.37
C ALA A 145 5.69 -14.50 14.67
N ARG A 146 4.67 -13.81 15.16
CA ARG A 146 3.94 -14.23 16.36
C ARG A 146 3.21 -15.55 16.20
N ARG A 147 2.72 -15.86 14.99
CA ARG A 147 2.06 -17.14 14.70
C ARG A 147 3.05 -18.32 14.75
N ARG A 148 4.35 -18.07 14.57
CA ARG A 148 5.38 -19.11 14.52
C ARG A 148 5.96 -19.45 15.88
N SER A 149 5.69 -18.63 16.88
CA SER A 149 6.24 -18.83 18.22
C SER A 149 5.28 -19.55 19.19
#